data_26572b8b618ab79c74da524bf7649b48
#
_entry.id   26572b8b618ab79c74da524bf7649b48
#
_cell.length_a   1.000
_cell.length_b   1.000
_cell.length_c   1.000
_cell.angle_alpha   90.00
_cell.angle_beta   90.00
_cell.angle_gamma   90.00
#
_symmetry.space_group_name_H-M   'P 1'
#
loop_
_entity.id
_entity.type
_entity.pdbx_description
1 polymer ?
#
loop_
_entity_poly.entity_id
_entity_poly.type
_entity_poly.pdbx_seq_one_letter_code
_entity_poly.pdbx_strand_id
1 'polypeptide(L)'
;MDPVFENNAILTQTEQITMNNRPKDPKTARNKNFLIIGGSGSGKTRFWLKPNLMQCDSETYPCSFVVTDPKGSIVVECGKMLRRKGYRIKIMNTINFKKSHHYNPFSYIHSEKDILKLVNCLIVNTKGEGGKSGDDFWLKAEMLLYTALIGYIHYEAPEEEQNFSTLLEMINAMEVREDDEEFKNAVDLMFDELKERDPGHFAVRQYAKYKLAAGKTAKSILVSCGARLAPFDIGELRELTAYDELELDTLGDRKTALFFIMSDTDDTFNFLISMAYTQLFNLLCEKADDVYGGRLPIHVRCLIDEAANIGQIPRLEKLVATIRSREISACLVLQAQSQLKALYRDNADTIIGNMDARLFLGGSEPTTLKELSAALGKETIDTYNTGESRGRETSHSLNYQKLGKDMP
;
A
#
# COMPACT_ATOMS: atom_id res chain seq x y z
N MET A 1 -20.38 -5.37 -19.11
CA MET A 1 -20.12 -3.98 -19.55
C MET A 1 -21.43 -3.20 -19.42
N ASP A 2 -21.39 -2.01 -18.87
CA ASP A 2 -22.53 -1.11 -18.83
C ASP A 2 -22.68 -0.40 -20.20
N PRO A 3 -23.89 -0.17 -20.73
CA PRO A 3 -24.06 0.52 -22.00
C PRO A 3 -23.61 1.99 -21.97
N VAL A 4 -23.60 2.60 -20.80
CA VAL A 4 -23.06 3.95 -20.59
C VAL A 4 -21.56 3.86 -20.37
N PHE A 5 -20.80 4.48 -21.26
CA PHE A 5 -19.33 4.36 -21.29
C PHE A 5 -18.69 4.80 -19.95
N GLU A 6 -19.18 5.89 -19.37
CA GLU A 6 -18.68 6.47 -18.11
C GLU A 6 -18.88 5.55 -16.90
N ASN A 7 -19.78 4.59 -17.00
CA ASN A 7 -20.08 3.62 -15.95
C ASN A 7 -19.11 2.43 -15.91
N ASN A 8 -18.06 2.46 -16.73
CA ASN A 8 -17.12 1.33 -16.84
C ASN A 8 -15.69 1.75 -16.52
N ALA A 9 -14.94 0.83 -15.98
CA ALA A 9 -13.47 0.88 -15.94
C ALA A 9 -12.91 0.34 -17.26
N ILE A 10 -11.95 1.03 -17.84
CA ILE A 10 -11.32 0.68 -19.12
C ILE A 10 -10.21 -0.36 -18.86
N LEU A 11 -10.23 -1.46 -19.60
CA LEU A 11 -9.13 -2.40 -19.67
C LEU A 11 -8.30 -2.22 -20.94
N THR A 12 -8.98 -2.27 -22.09
CA THR A 12 -8.37 -2.07 -23.41
C THR A 12 -9.27 -1.12 -24.25
N GLN A 13 -8.96 -0.97 -25.52
CA GLN A 13 -9.77 -0.20 -26.44
C GLN A 13 -11.20 -0.79 -26.57
N THR A 14 -11.35 -2.10 -26.47
CA THR A 14 -12.61 -2.82 -26.65
C THR A 14 -13.18 -3.39 -25.36
N GLU A 15 -12.33 -3.67 -24.36
CA GLU A 15 -12.75 -4.36 -23.16
C GLU A 15 -12.90 -3.39 -21.98
N GLN A 16 -14.02 -3.51 -21.30
CA GLN A 16 -14.38 -2.67 -20.16
C GLN A 16 -15.11 -3.50 -19.11
N ILE A 17 -15.02 -3.10 -17.86
CA ILE A 17 -15.74 -3.72 -16.73
C ILE A 17 -16.61 -2.66 -16.06
N THR A 18 -17.91 -2.94 -15.91
CA THR A 18 -18.83 -2.02 -15.22
C THR A 18 -18.37 -1.72 -13.78
N MET A 19 -18.52 -0.48 -13.37
CA MET A 19 -18.30 -0.05 -11.98
C MET A 19 -19.41 -0.50 -11.03
N ASN A 20 -20.52 -1.07 -11.55
CA ASN A 20 -21.55 -1.66 -10.70
C ASN A 20 -21.00 -2.86 -9.91
N ASN A 21 -20.97 -2.74 -8.60
CA ASN A 21 -20.54 -3.80 -7.69
C ASN A 21 -21.67 -4.77 -7.31
N ARG A 22 -22.93 -4.43 -7.65
CA ARG A 22 -24.12 -5.24 -7.33
C ARG A 22 -25.04 -5.38 -8.54
N PRO A 23 -24.58 -6.06 -9.61
CA PRO A 23 -25.45 -6.31 -10.75
C PRO A 23 -26.61 -7.22 -10.35
N LYS A 24 -27.71 -7.16 -11.12
CA LYS A 24 -28.90 -8.00 -10.88
C LYS A 24 -28.59 -9.49 -10.90
N ASP A 25 -27.70 -9.94 -11.80
CA ASP A 25 -27.14 -11.29 -11.80
C ASP A 25 -25.82 -11.31 -10.99
N PRO A 26 -25.80 -11.95 -9.81
CA PRO A 26 -24.59 -12.05 -8.98
C PRO A 26 -23.40 -12.74 -9.69
N LYS A 27 -23.65 -13.57 -10.68
CA LYS A 27 -22.59 -14.25 -11.47
C LYS A 27 -21.77 -13.26 -12.30
N THR A 28 -22.33 -12.10 -12.63
CA THR A 28 -21.63 -11.04 -13.36
C THR A 28 -20.96 -10.01 -12.46
N ALA A 29 -21.10 -10.20 -11.14
CA ALA A 29 -20.48 -9.32 -10.17
C ALA A 29 -18.95 -9.54 -10.15
N ARG A 30 -18.21 -8.52 -10.56
CA ARG A 30 -16.74 -8.51 -10.57
C ARG A 30 -16.20 -7.58 -9.49
N ASN A 31 -15.06 -7.92 -8.89
CA ASN A 31 -14.33 -6.93 -8.12
C ASN A 31 -13.67 -5.94 -9.08
N LYS A 32 -13.17 -4.82 -8.55
CA LYS A 32 -12.51 -3.78 -9.36
C LYS A 32 -11.01 -3.69 -9.03
N ASN A 33 -10.48 -4.77 -8.44
CA ASN A 33 -9.06 -4.92 -8.24
C ASN A 33 -8.42 -5.40 -9.54
N PHE A 34 -7.47 -4.65 -10.06
CA PHE A 34 -6.81 -4.94 -11.32
C PHE A 34 -5.31 -5.07 -11.14
N LEU A 35 -4.71 -6.00 -11.86
CA LEU A 35 -3.26 -6.14 -11.96
C LEU A 35 -2.83 -5.78 -13.37
N ILE A 36 -2.09 -4.69 -13.49
CA ILE A 36 -1.58 -4.20 -14.77
C ILE A 36 -0.07 -4.41 -14.80
N ILE A 37 0.39 -5.21 -15.74
CA ILE A 37 1.80 -5.58 -15.88
C ILE A 37 2.32 -5.09 -17.22
N GLY A 38 3.50 -4.48 -17.21
CA GLY A 38 4.14 -4.08 -18.45
C GLY A 38 5.52 -3.50 -18.19
N GLY A 39 6.48 -3.85 -19.02
CA GLY A 39 7.86 -3.36 -18.94
C GLY A 39 7.95 -1.83 -19.00
N SER A 40 9.17 -1.30 -18.81
CA SER A 40 9.41 0.13 -18.98
C SER A 40 9.03 0.57 -20.40
N GLY A 41 8.32 1.70 -20.53
CA GLY A 41 7.86 2.21 -21.82
C GLY A 41 6.66 1.49 -22.44
N SER A 42 6.08 0.45 -21.82
CA SER A 42 4.90 -0.26 -22.34
C SER A 42 3.61 0.58 -22.37
N GLY A 43 3.64 1.78 -21.79
CA GLY A 43 2.51 2.71 -21.81
C GLY A 43 1.48 2.51 -20.71
N LYS A 44 1.79 1.78 -19.63
CA LYS A 44 0.91 1.56 -18.47
C LYS A 44 0.19 2.83 -18.01
N THR A 45 0.96 3.85 -17.71
CA THR A 45 0.44 5.14 -17.25
C THR A 45 -0.36 5.86 -18.33
N ARG A 46 0.14 5.87 -19.58
CA ARG A 46 -0.46 6.61 -20.69
C ARG A 46 -1.73 5.96 -21.24
N PHE A 47 -1.73 4.63 -21.42
CA PHE A 47 -2.83 3.94 -22.12
C PHE A 47 -3.83 3.28 -21.19
N TRP A 48 -3.47 3.10 -19.91
CA TRP A 48 -4.40 2.50 -18.94
C TRP A 48 -4.72 3.44 -17.78
N LEU A 49 -3.73 3.94 -17.02
CA LEU A 49 -4.00 4.70 -15.79
C LEU A 49 -4.69 6.05 -16.09
N LYS A 50 -4.09 6.88 -16.96
CA LYS A 50 -4.66 8.19 -17.30
C LYS A 50 -6.06 8.10 -17.93
N PRO A 51 -6.34 7.22 -18.91
CA PRO A 51 -7.70 7.04 -19.41
C PRO A 51 -8.70 6.67 -18.33
N ASN A 52 -8.37 5.77 -17.41
CA ASN A 52 -9.23 5.43 -16.28
C ASN A 52 -9.44 6.58 -15.30
N LEU A 53 -8.41 7.42 -15.06
CA LEU A 53 -8.55 8.62 -14.26
C LEU A 53 -9.39 9.69 -14.97
N MET A 54 -9.30 9.79 -16.29
CA MET A 54 -10.11 10.72 -17.11
C MET A 54 -11.56 10.27 -17.24
N GLN A 55 -11.84 8.98 -17.05
CA GLN A 55 -13.17 8.39 -17.02
C GLN A 55 -13.84 8.58 -15.65
N CYS A 56 -14.06 9.82 -15.26
CA CYS A 56 -14.46 10.18 -13.90
C CYS A 56 -15.84 10.84 -13.80
N ASP A 57 -16.63 10.78 -14.89
CA ASP A 57 -17.89 11.55 -15.00
C ASP A 57 -19.15 10.76 -14.67
N SER A 58 -19.04 9.49 -14.30
CA SER A 58 -20.22 8.70 -13.98
C SER A 58 -21.01 9.35 -12.82
N GLU A 59 -22.25 9.72 -13.09
CA GLU A 59 -23.19 10.15 -12.06
C GLU A 59 -23.78 8.96 -11.31
N THR A 60 -23.91 7.82 -11.97
CA THR A 60 -24.47 6.58 -11.41
C THR A 60 -23.50 5.89 -10.45
N TYR A 61 -22.23 5.90 -10.80
CA TYR A 61 -21.14 5.28 -10.01
C TYR A 61 -20.01 6.28 -9.77
N PRO A 62 -20.25 7.30 -8.93
CA PRO A 62 -19.22 8.29 -8.62
C PRO A 62 -18.03 7.64 -7.95
N CYS A 63 -16.84 8.07 -8.33
CA CYS A 63 -15.58 7.56 -7.78
C CYS A 63 -14.74 8.67 -7.19
N SER A 64 -14.07 8.40 -6.10
CA SER A 64 -12.86 9.11 -5.67
C SER A 64 -11.63 8.34 -6.13
N PHE A 65 -10.52 9.03 -6.31
CA PHE A 65 -9.27 8.42 -6.76
C PHE A 65 -8.15 8.64 -5.75
N VAL A 66 -7.36 7.60 -5.53
CA VAL A 66 -6.05 7.69 -4.86
C VAL A 66 -5.02 7.22 -5.86
N VAL A 67 -4.13 8.10 -6.26
CA VAL A 67 -3.20 7.87 -7.38
C VAL A 67 -1.77 7.96 -6.87
N THR A 68 -0.98 6.90 -7.03
CA THR A 68 0.46 7.03 -6.91
C THR A 68 1.00 7.61 -8.21
N ASP A 69 1.73 8.71 -8.13
CA ASP A 69 2.19 9.49 -9.28
C ASP A 69 3.73 9.63 -9.25
N PRO A 70 4.45 8.66 -9.81
CA PRO A 70 5.90 8.80 -9.98
C PRO A 70 6.20 10.07 -10.77
N LYS A 71 7.00 10.98 -10.20
CA LYS A 71 7.41 12.28 -10.80
C LYS A 71 6.36 13.40 -10.78
N GLY A 72 5.13 13.18 -10.37
CA GLY A 72 4.08 14.21 -10.36
C GLY A 72 3.50 14.58 -11.72
N SER A 73 3.74 13.77 -12.75
CA SER A 73 3.27 14.07 -14.11
C SER A 73 1.76 13.87 -14.28
N ILE A 74 1.17 12.94 -13.53
CA ILE A 74 -0.26 12.62 -13.65
C ILE A 74 -1.10 13.77 -13.09
N VAL A 75 -0.74 14.31 -11.94
CA VAL A 75 -1.48 15.44 -11.34
C VAL A 75 -1.37 16.71 -12.22
N VAL A 76 -0.22 16.95 -12.82
CA VAL A 76 -0.01 18.10 -13.73
C VAL A 76 -0.91 18.00 -14.96
N GLU A 77 -1.01 16.83 -15.58
CA GLU A 77 -1.78 16.62 -16.79
C GLU A 77 -3.28 16.49 -16.51
N CYS A 78 -3.70 15.78 -15.46
CA CYS A 78 -5.10 15.45 -15.19
C CYS A 78 -5.76 16.35 -14.14
N GLY A 79 -5.01 16.98 -13.23
CA GLY A 79 -5.55 17.68 -12.08
C GLY A 79 -6.49 18.83 -12.43
N LYS A 80 -6.19 19.61 -13.48
CA LYS A 80 -7.07 20.71 -13.92
C LYS A 80 -8.42 20.19 -14.44
N MET A 81 -8.42 19.07 -15.14
CA MET A 81 -9.63 18.41 -15.62
C MET A 81 -10.47 17.91 -14.44
N LEU A 82 -9.87 17.17 -13.51
CA LEU A 82 -10.54 16.67 -12.31
C LEU A 82 -11.17 17.80 -11.48
N ARG A 83 -10.43 18.90 -11.31
CA ARG A 83 -10.95 20.08 -10.60
C ARG A 83 -12.19 20.67 -11.27
N ARG A 84 -12.20 20.75 -12.60
CA ARG A 84 -13.37 21.20 -13.38
C ARG A 84 -14.57 20.27 -13.23
N LYS A 85 -14.34 18.98 -12.96
CA LYS A 85 -15.37 17.96 -12.74
C LYS A 85 -15.78 17.82 -11.25
N GLY A 86 -15.41 18.82 -10.43
CA GLY A 86 -15.85 18.94 -9.04
C GLY A 86 -15.05 18.12 -8.05
N TYR A 87 -13.87 17.61 -8.44
CA TYR A 87 -13.00 16.91 -7.50
C TYR A 87 -12.24 17.87 -6.58
N ARG A 88 -12.17 17.53 -5.30
CA ARG A 88 -11.17 18.09 -4.40
C ARG A 88 -9.83 17.44 -4.73
N ILE A 89 -8.80 18.27 -4.92
CA ILE A 89 -7.46 17.78 -5.20
C ILE A 89 -6.64 17.85 -3.93
N LYS A 90 -6.12 16.71 -3.51
CA LYS A 90 -5.17 16.57 -2.40
C LYS A 90 -3.86 16.01 -2.94
N ILE A 91 -2.74 16.47 -2.41
CA ILE A 91 -1.41 16.08 -2.87
C ILE A 91 -0.53 15.84 -1.65
N MET A 92 0.07 14.67 -1.57
CA MET A 92 1.20 14.39 -0.68
C MET A 92 2.43 14.18 -1.56
N ASN A 93 3.44 15.01 -1.40
CA ASN A 93 4.60 15.06 -2.29
C ASN A 93 5.88 14.79 -1.49
N THR A 94 6.46 13.61 -1.67
CA THR A 94 7.72 13.21 -1.01
C THR A 94 8.98 13.61 -1.78
N ILE A 95 8.84 14.18 -2.99
CA ILE A 95 9.96 14.74 -3.76
C ILE A 95 10.21 16.20 -3.34
N ASN A 96 9.13 16.94 -3.12
CA ASN A 96 9.20 18.35 -2.73
C ASN A 96 8.13 18.64 -1.67
N PHE A 97 8.55 18.57 -0.42
CA PHE A 97 7.67 18.74 0.73
C PHE A 97 6.93 20.09 0.76
N LYS A 98 7.54 21.16 0.23
CA LYS A 98 6.91 22.50 0.14
C LYS A 98 5.73 22.57 -0.82
N LYS A 99 5.58 21.56 -1.69
CA LYS A 99 4.45 21.43 -2.64
C LYS A 99 3.51 20.31 -2.25
N SER A 100 3.36 20.06 -0.96
CA SER A 100 2.54 19.01 -0.37
C SER A 100 1.48 19.61 0.55
N HIS A 101 0.33 18.93 0.67
CA HIS A 101 -0.51 19.05 1.85
C HIS A 101 0.13 18.28 2.99
N HIS A 102 -0.14 18.68 4.20
CA HIS A 102 0.37 18.05 5.41
C HIS A 102 -0.33 16.71 5.65
N TYR A 103 0.42 15.76 6.18
CA TYR A 103 -0.07 14.44 6.55
C TYR A 103 0.46 14.07 7.92
N ASN A 104 -0.39 14.07 8.92
CA ASN A 104 -0.06 13.63 10.26
C ASN A 104 -0.69 12.26 10.55
N PRO A 105 0.10 11.18 10.62
CA PRO A 105 -0.44 9.85 10.96
C PRO A 105 -1.11 9.76 12.32
N PHE A 106 -0.78 10.63 13.29
CA PHE A 106 -1.41 10.64 14.60
C PHE A 106 -2.88 11.09 14.54
N SER A 107 -3.24 11.95 13.60
CA SER A 107 -4.62 12.41 13.41
C SER A 107 -5.61 11.29 13.09
N TYR A 108 -5.11 10.11 12.73
CA TYR A 108 -5.90 8.92 12.37
C TYR A 108 -5.83 7.80 13.41
N ILE A 109 -5.36 8.11 14.62
CA ILE A 109 -5.38 7.20 15.76
C ILE A 109 -6.66 7.44 16.54
N HIS A 110 -7.58 6.49 16.50
CA HIS A 110 -8.84 6.54 17.24
C HIS A 110 -8.89 5.51 18.36
N SER A 111 -7.95 4.55 18.38
CA SER A 111 -7.92 3.46 19.33
C SER A 111 -6.51 2.88 19.51
N GLU A 112 -6.33 2.11 20.60
CA GLU A 112 -5.10 1.33 20.85
C GLU A 112 -4.73 0.42 19.65
N LYS A 113 -5.75 -0.08 18.91
CA LYS A 113 -5.53 -0.91 17.72
C LYS A 113 -4.82 -0.13 16.62
N ASP A 114 -5.14 1.16 16.45
CA ASP A 114 -4.56 2.00 15.41
C ASP A 114 -3.11 2.35 15.74
N ILE A 115 -2.79 2.52 17.02
CA ILE A 115 -1.40 2.64 17.49
C ILE A 115 -0.59 1.41 17.06
N LEU A 116 -1.10 0.20 17.31
CA LEU A 116 -0.43 -1.03 16.93
C LEU A 116 -0.27 -1.16 15.41
N LYS A 117 -1.26 -0.75 14.63
CA LYS A 117 -1.19 -0.76 13.15
C LYS A 117 -0.14 0.22 12.65
N LEU A 118 -0.10 1.45 13.21
CA LEU A 118 0.87 2.48 12.86
C LEU A 118 2.30 2.02 13.14
N VAL A 119 2.55 1.51 14.34
CA VAL A 119 3.85 0.97 14.75
C VAL A 119 4.28 -0.18 13.84
N ASN A 120 3.38 -1.13 13.55
CA ASN A 120 3.71 -2.24 12.65
C ASN A 120 4.06 -1.75 11.24
N CYS A 121 3.33 -0.77 10.71
CA CYS A 121 3.60 -0.21 9.40
C CYS A 121 4.96 0.50 9.35
N LEU A 122 5.27 1.30 10.37
CA LEU A 122 6.57 1.96 10.53
C LEU A 122 7.71 0.93 10.53
N ILE A 123 7.62 -0.08 11.40
CA ILE A 123 8.66 -1.12 11.54
C ILE A 123 8.87 -1.90 10.24
N VAL A 124 7.79 -2.28 9.56
CA VAL A 124 7.88 -3.08 8.31
C VAL A 124 8.57 -2.30 7.19
N ASN A 125 8.30 -0.99 7.08
CA ASN A 125 8.76 -0.17 5.96
C ASN A 125 10.05 0.62 6.23
N THR A 126 10.59 0.56 7.44
CA THR A 126 11.87 1.20 7.80
C THR A 126 12.96 0.18 8.14
N LYS A 127 12.80 -1.08 7.71
CA LYS A 127 13.87 -2.09 7.82
C LYS A 127 14.96 -1.74 6.82
N GLY A 128 16.19 -1.56 7.31
CA GLY A 128 17.37 -1.40 6.45
C GLY A 128 17.58 -2.64 5.55
N GLU A 129 18.24 -2.44 4.43
CA GLU A 129 18.67 -3.53 3.55
C GLU A 129 19.56 -4.51 4.31
N GLY A 130 19.17 -5.77 4.37
CA GLY A 130 19.99 -6.85 4.96
C GLY A 130 19.59 -7.37 6.33
N GLY A 131 18.45 -6.95 6.89
CA GLY A 131 17.90 -7.50 8.14
C GLY A 131 17.69 -9.02 8.02
N LYS A 132 18.61 -9.81 8.58
CA LYS A 132 18.46 -11.27 8.65
C LYS A 132 17.28 -11.63 9.55
N SER A 133 16.63 -12.73 9.25
CA SER A 133 15.49 -13.34 9.97
C SER A 133 15.78 -13.73 11.44
N GLY A 134 16.84 -13.20 12.07
CA GLY A 134 17.28 -13.54 13.43
C GLY A 134 16.89 -12.57 14.53
N ASP A 135 16.27 -11.42 14.20
CA ASP A 135 16.10 -10.31 15.14
C ASP A 135 14.66 -10.10 15.63
N ASP A 136 13.88 -11.16 15.75
CA ASP A 136 12.48 -11.07 16.24
C ASP A 136 12.38 -10.42 17.65
N PHE A 137 13.37 -10.65 18.49
CA PHE A 137 13.45 -10.04 19.82
C PHE A 137 13.59 -8.50 19.73
N TRP A 138 14.55 -8.01 18.93
CA TRP A 138 14.81 -6.57 18.79
C TRP A 138 13.61 -5.83 18.21
N LEU A 139 13.02 -6.39 17.16
CA LEU A 139 11.82 -5.83 16.53
C LEU A 139 10.64 -5.75 17.51
N LYS A 140 10.43 -6.79 18.32
CA LYS A 140 9.37 -6.78 19.35
C LYS A 140 9.64 -5.76 20.44
N ALA A 141 10.90 -5.58 20.85
CA ALA A 141 11.28 -4.59 21.85
C ALA A 141 11.11 -3.15 21.32
N GLU A 142 11.52 -2.87 20.09
CA GLU A 142 11.25 -1.60 19.40
C GLU A 142 9.75 -1.32 19.31
N MET A 143 8.94 -2.32 18.91
CA MET A 143 7.49 -2.20 18.86
C MET A 143 6.89 -1.84 20.21
N LEU A 144 7.38 -2.42 21.31
CA LEU A 144 6.91 -2.10 22.67
C LEU A 144 7.21 -0.64 23.01
N LEU A 145 8.42 -0.17 22.72
CA LEU A 145 8.81 1.21 22.99
C LEU A 145 7.98 2.19 22.16
N TYR A 146 7.89 2.02 20.84
CA TYR A 146 7.07 2.88 19.99
C TYR A 146 5.60 2.87 20.40
N THR A 147 5.05 1.69 20.75
CA THR A 147 3.66 1.58 21.20
C THR A 147 3.43 2.34 22.51
N ALA A 148 4.41 2.30 23.43
CA ALA A 148 4.34 3.04 24.68
C ALA A 148 4.39 4.56 24.44
N LEU A 149 5.37 5.03 23.66
CA LEU A 149 5.57 6.46 23.42
C LEU A 149 4.42 7.06 22.59
N ILE A 150 4.02 6.41 21.49
CA ILE A 150 2.88 6.86 20.68
C ILE A 150 1.58 6.82 21.50
N GLY A 151 1.41 5.80 22.34
CA GLY A 151 0.27 5.73 23.25
C GLY A 151 0.28 6.86 24.28
N TYR A 152 1.44 7.22 24.84
CA TYR A 152 1.56 8.38 25.72
C TYR A 152 1.20 9.68 24.99
N ILE A 153 1.79 9.92 23.82
CA ILE A 153 1.54 11.12 23.01
C ILE A 153 0.03 11.23 22.66
N HIS A 154 -0.58 10.15 22.23
CA HIS A 154 -1.98 10.16 21.83
C HIS A 154 -2.95 10.50 22.96
N TYR A 155 -2.72 9.99 24.18
CA TYR A 155 -3.65 10.15 25.30
C TYR A 155 -3.33 11.33 26.23
N GLU A 156 -2.07 11.73 26.31
CA GLU A 156 -1.60 12.68 27.32
C GLU A 156 -1.11 14.02 26.73
N ALA A 157 -0.64 14.01 25.48
CA ALA A 157 -0.13 15.23 24.86
C ALA A 157 -1.25 16.06 24.23
N PRO A 158 -1.14 17.41 24.21
CA PRO A 158 -2.05 18.27 23.47
C PRO A 158 -2.00 17.96 21.97
N GLU A 159 -3.08 18.29 21.24
CA GLU A 159 -3.24 17.92 19.83
C GLU A 159 -2.09 18.39 18.93
N GLU A 160 -1.56 19.59 19.18
CA GLU A 160 -0.43 20.16 18.43
C GLU A 160 0.89 19.40 18.63
N GLU A 161 1.02 18.63 19.70
CA GLU A 161 2.19 17.79 20.00
C GLU A 161 1.99 16.33 19.57
N GLN A 162 0.81 15.96 19.10
CA GLN A 162 0.53 14.59 18.62
C GLN A 162 1.11 14.38 17.22
N ASN A 163 2.43 14.20 17.11
CA ASN A 163 3.14 14.05 15.85
C ASN A 163 4.49 13.31 16.02
N PHE A 164 5.16 13.05 14.90
CA PHE A 164 6.47 12.37 14.91
C PHE A 164 7.61 13.22 15.48
N SER A 165 7.50 14.54 15.49
CA SER A 165 8.51 15.41 16.12
C SER A 165 8.57 15.16 17.61
N THR A 166 7.43 15.13 18.28
CA THR A 166 7.34 14.80 19.71
C THR A 166 7.84 13.38 20.01
N LEU A 167 7.51 12.40 19.15
CA LEU A 167 8.03 11.04 19.30
C LEU A 167 9.56 11.02 19.23
N LEU A 168 10.15 11.73 18.27
CA LEU A 168 11.60 11.83 18.12
C LEU A 168 12.24 12.53 19.33
N GLU A 169 11.64 13.61 19.82
CA GLU A 169 12.12 14.33 21.01
C GLU A 169 12.07 13.46 22.26
N MET A 170 11.00 12.66 22.45
CA MET A 170 10.93 11.70 23.54
C MET A 170 12.05 10.66 23.46
N ILE A 171 12.32 10.09 22.27
CA ILE A 171 13.41 9.11 22.10
C ILE A 171 14.77 9.76 22.37
N ASN A 172 14.99 10.98 21.90
CA ASN A 172 16.23 11.72 22.15
C ASN A 172 16.43 12.10 23.64
N ALA A 173 15.34 12.26 24.38
CA ALA A 173 15.38 12.51 25.82
C ALA A 173 15.61 11.24 26.66
N MET A 174 15.54 10.06 26.03
CA MET A 174 15.80 8.79 26.72
C MET A 174 17.31 8.53 26.79
N GLU A 175 17.88 8.67 28.00
CA GLU A 175 19.25 8.30 28.30
C GLU A 175 19.27 6.98 29.08
N VAL A 176 20.21 6.10 28.76
CA VAL A 176 20.45 4.86 29.51
C VAL A 176 21.88 4.88 30.03
N ARG A 177 22.03 4.77 31.34
CA ARG A 177 23.32 4.61 32.02
C ARG A 177 23.56 3.15 32.34
N GLU A 178 24.67 2.61 31.87
CA GLU A 178 25.04 1.19 32.08
C GLU A 178 25.55 0.91 33.48
N ASP A 179 26.05 1.94 34.14
CA ASP A 179 26.67 1.92 35.49
C ASP A 179 25.69 2.28 36.61
N ASP A 180 24.47 2.69 36.28
CA ASP A 180 23.44 3.08 37.24
C ASP A 180 22.06 2.55 36.80
N GLU A 181 21.67 1.41 37.36
CA GLU A 181 20.38 0.77 37.06
C GLU A 181 19.18 1.52 37.68
N GLU A 182 19.40 2.38 38.67
CA GLU A 182 18.35 3.20 39.30
C GLU A 182 18.13 4.54 38.58
N PHE A 183 19.00 4.88 37.62
CA PHE A 183 18.89 6.12 36.86
C PHE A 183 17.57 6.20 36.11
N LYS A 184 16.86 7.31 36.31
CA LYS A 184 15.61 7.65 35.59
C LYS A 184 15.83 8.85 34.70
N ASN A 185 15.61 8.69 33.40
CA ASN A 185 15.60 9.79 32.45
C ASN A 185 14.26 10.55 32.51
N ALA A 186 14.15 11.65 31.76
CA ALA A 186 12.93 12.50 31.73
C ALA A 186 11.66 11.71 31.34
N VAL A 187 11.79 10.79 30.39
CA VAL A 187 10.65 9.96 29.92
C VAL A 187 10.24 8.95 30.99
N ASP A 188 11.22 8.35 31.72
CA ASP A 188 10.91 7.49 32.87
C ASP A 188 10.06 8.21 33.92
N LEU A 189 10.41 9.46 34.23
CA LEU A 189 9.63 10.26 35.20
C LEU A 189 8.22 10.57 34.72
N MET A 190 8.03 10.88 33.42
CA MET A 190 6.72 11.07 32.81
C MET A 190 5.84 9.80 32.94
N PHE A 191 6.40 8.63 32.67
CA PHE A 191 5.69 7.36 32.80
C PHE A 191 5.43 6.97 34.25
N ASP A 192 6.31 7.32 35.19
CA ASP A 192 6.08 7.09 36.63
C ASP A 192 4.91 7.95 37.14
N GLU A 193 4.85 9.22 36.77
CA GLU A 193 3.73 10.11 37.08
C GLU A 193 2.41 9.59 36.53
N LEU A 194 2.40 9.17 35.26
CA LEU A 194 1.22 8.59 34.63
C LEU A 194 0.81 7.28 35.33
N LYS A 195 1.77 6.44 35.73
CA LYS A 195 1.52 5.19 36.47
C LYS A 195 0.92 5.44 37.85
N GLU A 196 1.35 6.49 38.54
CA GLU A 196 0.76 6.87 39.83
C GLU A 196 -0.68 7.30 39.68
N ARG A 197 -1.01 8.02 38.60
CA ARG A 197 -2.36 8.50 38.29
C ARG A 197 -3.26 7.39 37.73
N ASP A 198 -2.78 6.61 36.79
CA ASP A 198 -3.50 5.48 36.15
C ASP A 198 -2.57 4.27 35.93
N PRO A 199 -2.47 3.37 36.89
CA PRO A 199 -1.66 2.15 36.75
C PRO A 199 -2.13 1.23 35.63
N GLY A 200 -3.41 1.35 35.22
CA GLY A 200 -4.02 0.58 34.14
C GLY A 200 -3.83 1.15 32.73
N HIS A 201 -3.23 2.32 32.61
CA HIS A 201 -3.07 3.02 31.33
C HIS A 201 -2.35 2.18 30.29
N PHE A 202 -2.84 2.20 29.03
CA PHE A 202 -2.28 1.39 27.94
C PHE A 202 -0.77 1.63 27.74
N ALA A 203 -0.34 2.90 27.67
CA ALA A 203 1.04 3.27 27.45
C ALA A 203 1.95 2.79 28.59
N VAL A 204 1.50 2.92 29.87
CA VAL A 204 2.22 2.43 31.04
C VAL A 204 2.46 0.93 30.98
N ARG A 205 1.44 0.15 30.59
CA ARG A 205 1.59 -1.30 30.43
C ARG A 205 2.59 -1.69 29.35
N GLN A 206 2.65 -0.95 28.24
CA GLN A 206 3.64 -1.20 27.17
C GLN A 206 5.04 -0.77 27.61
N TYR A 207 5.17 0.37 28.27
CA TYR A 207 6.44 0.87 28.78
C TYR A 207 7.05 -0.05 29.83
N ALA A 208 6.24 -0.57 30.74
CA ALA A 208 6.68 -1.54 31.74
C ALA A 208 7.28 -2.81 31.12
N LYS A 209 6.72 -3.28 29.99
CA LYS A 209 7.30 -4.42 29.25
C LYS A 209 8.62 -4.07 28.58
N TYR A 210 8.74 -2.87 28.00
CA TYR A 210 10.01 -2.38 27.45
C TYR A 210 11.09 -2.28 28.51
N LYS A 211 10.77 -1.79 29.70
CA LYS A 211 11.70 -1.64 30.85
C LYS A 211 12.21 -2.96 31.42
N LEU A 212 11.70 -4.11 30.98
CA LEU A 212 12.32 -5.41 31.28
C LEU A 212 13.66 -5.60 30.55
N ALA A 213 13.91 -4.82 29.48
CA ALA A 213 15.24 -4.74 28.89
C ALA A 213 16.11 -3.78 29.70
N ALA A 214 17.28 -4.24 30.13
CA ALA A 214 18.18 -3.46 30.96
C ALA A 214 19.53 -3.20 30.27
N GLY A 215 20.24 -2.18 30.74
CA GLY A 215 21.63 -1.87 30.41
C GLY A 215 21.87 -1.78 28.89
N LYS A 216 22.85 -2.56 28.40
CA LYS A 216 23.24 -2.57 26.97
C LYS A 216 22.10 -2.90 25.99
N THR A 217 21.15 -3.74 26.43
CA THR A 217 20.00 -4.11 25.60
C THR A 217 19.07 -2.92 25.38
N ALA A 218 18.71 -2.19 26.43
CA ALA A 218 17.89 -0.99 26.34
C ALA A 218 18.55 0.08 25.46
N LYS A 219 19.86 0.31 25.62
CA LYS A 219 20.63 1.25 24.79
C LYS A 219 20.62 0.87 23.32
N SER A 220 20.77 -0.42 23.00
CA SER A 220 20.73 -0.90 21.62
C SER A 220 19.33 -0.72 20.98
N ILE A 221 18.26 -0.92 21.75
CA ILE A 221 16.87 -0.67 21.29
C ILE A 221 16.70 0.81 20.99
N LEU A 222 17.16 1.72 21.86
CA LEU A 222 17.06 3.16 21.63
C LEU A 222 17.81 3.61 20.38
N VAL A 223 19.04 3.10 20.17
CA VAL A 223 19.82 3.39 18.96
C VAL A 223 19.05 2.93 17.70
N SER A 224 18.47 1.75 17.73
CA SER A 224 17.69 1.22 16.61
C SER A 224 16.43 2.04 16.36
N CYS A 225 15.70 2.43 17.41
CA CYS A 225 14.54 3.31 17.28
C CYS A 225 14.94 4.69 16.72
N GLY A 226 15.99 5.31 17.23
CA GLY A 226 16.51 6.58 16.72
C GLY A 226 16.89 6.49 15.23
N ALA A 227 17.58 5.42 14.83
CA ALA A 227 17.97 5.21 13.44
C ALA A 227 16.76 5.10 12.48
N ARG A 228 15.66 4.48 12.91
CA ARG A 228 14.42 4.42 12.10
C ARG A 228 13.74 5.76 11.95
N LEU A 229 13.84 6.63 12.93
CA LEU A 229 13.26 7.96 12.91
C LEU A 229 14.23 9.03 12.36
N ALA A 230 15.45 8.67 12.00
CA ALA A 230 16.43 9.59 11.43
C ALA A 230 15.90 10.46 10.26
N PRO A 231 15.01 9.97 9.37
CA PRO A 231 14.40 10.83 8.36
C PRO A 231 13.67 12.05 8.95
N PHE A 232 13.10 11.95 10.15
CA PHE A 232 12.41 13.06 10.83
C PHE A 232 13.35 14.10 11.46
N ASP A 233 14.68 13.93 11.36
CA ASP A 233 15.64 15.01 11.63
C ASP A 233 15.58 16.10 10.55
N ILE A 234 15.02 15.79 9.38
CA ILE A 234 14.80 16.74 8.30
C ILE A 234 13.63 17.66 8.68
N GLY A 235 13.92 18.96 8.86
CA GLY A 235 12.93 19.95 9.29
C GLY A 235 11.70 20.02 8.38
N GLU A 236 11.89 19.93 7.06
CA GLU A 236 10.77 19.93 6.09
C GLU A 236 9.87 18.71 6.24
N LEU A 237 10.40 17.55 6.64
CA LEU A 237 9.61 16.36 6.90
C LEU A 237 8.83 16.47 8.21
N ARG A 238 9.43 17.05 9.25
CA ARG A 238 8.73 17.36 10.50
C ARG A 238 7.57 18.31 10.26
N GLU A 239 7.77 19.36 9.47
CA GLU A 239 6.71 20.29 9.07
C GLU A 239 5.59 19.57 8.32
N LEU A 240 5.94 18.72 7.34
CA LEU A 240 4.97 17.93 6.57
C LEU A 240 4.07 17.06 7.46
N THR A 241 4.61 16.53 8.56
CA THR A 241 3.90 15.59 9.45
C THR A 241 3.39 16.22 10.74
N ALA A 242 3.42 17.56 10.86
CA ALA A 242 3.02 18.27 12.08
C ALA A 242 1.51 18.28 12.30
N TYR A 243 0.71 18.40 11.22
CA TYR A 243 -0.75 18.39 11.25
C TYR A 243 -1.31 17.75 9.97
N ASP A 244 -2.63 17.53 9.90
CA ASP A 244 -3.23 16.84 8.75
C ASP A 244 -4.07 17.75 7.86
N GLU A 245 -3.91 17.60 6.56
CA GLU A 245 -4.73 18.22 5.53
C GLU A 245 -5.29 17.20 4.53
N LEU A 246 -4.87 15.93 4.61
CA LEU A 246 -5.30 14.93 3.64
C LEU A 246 -6.74 14.50 3.84
N GLU A 247 -7.23 14.46 5.07
CA GLU A 247 -8.60 14.03 5.41
C GLU A 247 -8.94 12.67 4.80
N LEU A 248 -8.06 11.66 5.04
CA LEU A 248 -8.13 10.34 4.42
C LEU A 248 -9.47 9.63 4.63
N ASP A 249 -10.11 9.87 5.75
CA ASP A 249 -11.40 9.30 6.14
C ASP A 249 -12.57 9.84 5.32
N THR A 250 -12.39 10.95 4.59
CA THR A 250 -13.48 11.63 3.82
C THR A 250 -13.54 11.21 2.35
N LEU A 251 -12.62 10.37 1.86
CA LEU A 251 -12.57 10.01 0.44
C LEU A 251 -13.80 9.22 -0.03
N GLY A 252 -14.49 8.52 0.88
CA GLY A 252 -15.74 7.83 0.58
C GLY A 252 -16.99 8.70 0.63
N ASP A 253 -16.88 9.95 1.10
CA ASP A 253 -18.03 10.86 1.32
C ASP A 253 -18.21 11.85 0.18
N ARG A 254 -17.12 12.26 -0.44
CA ARG A 254 -17.11 13.30 -1.48
C ARG A 254 -16.03 13.05 -2.51
N LYS A 255 -16.31 13.43 -3.76
CA LYS A 255 -15.38 13.24 -4.88
C LYS A 255 -14.04 13.92 -4.59
N THR A 256 -13.02 13.12 -4.36
CA THR A 256 -11.66 13.55 -4.04
C THR A 256 -10.69 12.82 -4.95
N ALA A 257 -9.67 13.51 -5.42
CA ALA A 257 -8.52 12.92 -6.09
C ALA A 257 -7.28 13.23 -5.26
N LEU A 258 -6.78 12.22 -4.58
CA LEU A 258 -5.56 12.25 -3.76
C LEU A 258 -4.40 11.72 -4.60
N PHE A 259 -3.33 12.50 -4.69
CA PHE A 259 -2.10 12.12 -5.39
C PHE A 259 -0.97 11.93 -4.40
N PHE A 260 -0.35 10.77 -4.43
CA PHE A 260 0.91 10.49 -3.76
C PHE A 260 2.04 10.63 -4.77
N ILE A 261 2.73 11.77 -4.74
CA ILE A 261 3.89 12.03 -5.59
C ILE A 261 5.14 11.49 -4.92
N MET A 262 5.82 10.58 -5.59
CA MET A 262 7.02 9.93 -5.09
C MET A 262 8.14 9.90 -6.14
N SER A 263 9.37 9.70 -5.68
CA SER A 263 10.49 9.46 -6.58
C SER A 263 10.45 8.05 -7.15
N ASP A 264 10.84 7.89 -8.40
CA ASP A 264 11.06 6.59 -9.06
C ASP A 264 12.49 6.04 -8.86
N THR A 265 13.39 6.85 -8.29
CA THR A 265 14.81 6.52 -8.09
C THR A 265 15.27 6.54 -6.64
N ASP A 266 14.45 7.10 -5.74
CA ASP A 266 14.77 7.24 -4.31
C ASP A 266 13.55 6.84 -3.48
N ASP A 267 13.69 5.82 -2.66
CA ASP A 267 12.64 5.23 -1.83
C ASP A 267 12.69 5.66 -0.34
N THR A 268 13.61 6.57 -0.01
CA THR A 268 13.87 7.01 1.38
C THR A 268 12.59 7.41 2.14
N PHE A 269 11.62 8.06 1.47
CA PHE A 269 10.39 8.55 2.08
C PHE A 269 9.14 7.73 1.71
N ASN A 270 9.30 6.62 1.00
CA ASN A 270 8.15 5.82 0.53
C ASN A 270 7.40 5.13 1.68
N PHE A 271 8.03 4.98 2.85
CA PHE A 271 7.37 4.50 4.06
C PHE A 271 6.17 5.38 4.47
N LEU A 272 6.20 6.69 4.19
CA LEU A 272 5.07 7.60 4.45
C LEU A 272 3.87 7.25 3.56
N ILE A 273 4.12 6.89 2.30
CA ILE A 273 3.07 6.53 1.34
C ILE A 273 2.44 5.20 1.74
N SER A 274 3.24 4.19 2.10
CA SER A 274 2.69 2.92 2.59
C SER A 274 1.91 3.08 3.90
N MET A 275 2.35 4.01 4.77
CA MET A 275 1.65 4.37 6.00
C MET A 275 0.29 5.03 5.69
N ALA A 276 0.28 5.99 4.77
CA ALA A 276 -0.95 6.65 4.34
C ALA A 276 -1.94 5.67 3.69
N TYR A 277 -1.49 4.75 2.82
CA TYR A 277 -2.34 3.69 2.28
C TYR A 277 -2.87 2.75 3.36
N THR A 278 -2.04 2.38 4.34
CA THR A 278 -2.45 1.51 5.44
C THR A 278 -3.56 2.15 6.25
N GLN A 279 -3.41 3.42 6.60
CA GLN A 279 -4.43 4.18 7.33
C GLN A 279 -5.67 4.39 6.48
N LEU A 280 -5.53 4.79 5.22
CA LEU A 280 -6.63 4.96 4.28
C LEU A 280 -7.53 3.73 4.20
N PHE A 281 -6.96 2.55 3.94
CA PHE A 281 -7.75 1.32 3.84
C PHE A 281 -8.46 0.97 5.15
N ASN A 282 -7.79 1.15 6.29
CA ASN A 282 -8.41 0.90 7.61
C ASN A 282 -9.56 1.86 7.86
N LEU A 283 -9.35 3.16 7.70
CA LEU A 283 -10.35 4.21 7.93
C LEU A 283 -11.58 4.04 7.04
N LEU A 284 -11.37 3.79 5.75
CA LEU A 284 -12.46 3.59 4.80
C LEU A 284 -13.24 2.31 5.08
N CYS A 285 -12.58 1.22 5.50
CA CYS A 285 -13.27 -0.01 5.87
C CYS A 285 -14.09 0.18 7.15
N GLU A 286 -13.52 0.78 8.19
CA GLU A 286 -14.21 1.07 9.45
C GLU A 286 -15.40 2.01 9.21
N LYS A 287 -15.20 3.08 8.45
CA LYS A 287 -16.29 4.03 8.11
C LYS A 287 -17.40 3.38 7.28
N ALA A 288 -17.04 2.51 6.33
CA ALA A 288 -18.03 1.75 5.56
C ALA A 288 -18.88 0.87 6.48
N ASP A 289 -18.24 0.16 7.42
CA ASP A 289 -18.92 -0.78 8.31
C ASP A 289 -19.73 -0.06 9.40
N ASP A 290 -19.14 0.90 10.10
CA ASP A 290 -19.70 1.51 11.30
C ASP A 290 -20.65 2.67 11.01
N VAL A 291 -20.39 3.45 9.94
CA VAL A 291 -21.18 4.64 9.59
C VAL A 291 -22.20 4.35 8.50
N TYR A 292 -21.79 3.58 7.46
CA TYR A 292 -22.61 3.39 6.26
C TYR A 292 -23.21 1.99 6.11
N GLY A 293 -23.18 1.16 7.16
CA GLY A 293 -23.78 -0.17 7.13
C GLY A 293 -23.16 -1.13 6.11
N GLY A 294 -21.85 -1.03 5.94
CA GLY A 294 -21.02 -1.92 5.13
C GLY A 294 -20.66 -1.41 3.73
N ARG A 295 -20.97 -0.13 3.38
CA ARG A 295 -20.77 0.38 2.04
C ARG A 295 -20.59 1.91 2.00
N LEU A 296 -19.47 2.37 1.42
CA LEU A 296 -19.24 3.80 1.19
C LEU A 296 -20.22 4.37 0.13
N PRO A 297 -20.66 5.62 0.26
CA PRO A 297 -21.51 6.28 -0.72
C PRO A 297 -20.79 6.55 -2.04
N ILE A 298 -19.48 6.80 -2.02
CA ILE A 298 -18.63 7.00 -3.20
C ILE A 298 -17.58 5.92 -3.26
N HIS A 299 -17.44 5.27 -4.43
CA HIS A 299 -16.41 4.26 -4.65
C HIS A 299 -15.02 4.88 -4.62
N VAL A 300 -14.09 4.28 -3.87
CA VAL A 300 -12.69 4.74 -3.80
C VAL A 300 -11.80 3.82 -4.62
N ARG A 301 -11.25 4.35 -5.72
CA ARG A 301 -10.32 3.63 -6.60
C ARG A 301 -8.89 4.02 -6.29
N CYS A 302 -8.10 3.07 -5.81
CA CYS A 302 -6.67 3.24 -5.63
C CYS A 302 -5.93 2.78 -6.90
N LEU A 303 -5.37 3.72 -7.65
CA LEU A 303 -4.57 3.49 -8.86
C LEU A 303 -3.10 3.61 -8.48
N ILE A 304 -2.48 2.48 -8.12
CA ILE A 304 -1.15 2.44 -7.53
C ILE A 304 -0.12 2.20 -8.63
N ASP A 305 0.39 3.28 -9.25
CA ASP A 305 1.46 3.18 -10.24
C ASP A 305 2.79 2.87 -9.52
N GLU A 306 3.62 2.03 -10.14
CA GLU A 306 4.86 1.50 -9.56
C GLU A 306 4.63 0.91 -8.14
N ALA A 307 3.60 0.06 -8.01
CA ALA A 307 3.12 -0.46 -6.73
C ALA A 307 4.19 -1.19 -5.89
N ALA A 308 5.27 -1.66 -6.51
CA ALA A 308 6.39 -2.27 -5.80
C ALA A 308 7.26 -1.24 -5.06
N ASN A 309 7.22 0.03 -5.46
CA ASN A 309 8.11 1.07 -4.93
C ASN A 309 7.54 1.79 -3.70
N ILE A 310 6.24 1.66 -3.43
CA ILE A 310 5.61 2.35 -2.28
C ILE A 310 5.92 1.72 -0.92
N GLY A 311 6.67 0.62 -0.89
CA GLY A 311 6.83 -0.20 0.30
C GLY A 311 5.68 -1.19 0.51
N GLN A 312 5.70 -1.88 1.64
CA GLN A 312 4.73 -2.91 1.95
C GLN A 312 3.50 -2.31 2.66
N ILE A 313 2.31 -2.51 2.09
CA ILE A 313 1.05 -2.29 2.81
C ILE A 313 0.77 -3.56 3.62
N PRO A 314 0.86 -3.51 4.97
CA PRO A 314 0.64 -4.69 5.80
C PRO A 314 -0.74 -5.31 5.56
N ARG A 315 -0.78 -6.63 5.39
CA ARG A 315 -2.02 -7.41 5.18
C ARG A 315 -2.79 -7.06 3.90
N LEU A 316 -2.11 -6.56 2.87
CA LEU A 316 -2.75 -6.25 1.58
C LEU A 316 -3.51 -7.46 1.01
N GLU A 317 -3.00 -8.69 1.20
CA GLU A 317 -3.64 -9.93 0.75
C GLU A 317 -5.04 -10.11 1.34
N LYS A 318 -5.28 -9.68 2.57
CA LYS A 318 -6.59 -9.72 3.22
C LYS A 318 -7.47 -8.57 2.79
N LEU A 319 -6.89 -7.38 2.61
CA LEU A 319 -7.61 -6.19 2.16
C LEU A 319 -8.22 -6.42 0.78
N VAL A 320 -7.45 -6.82 -0.22
CA VAL A 320 -7.94 -7.02 -1.59
C VAL A 320 -9.02 -8.09 -1.70
N ALA A 321 -9.07 -9.04 -0.76
CA ALA A 321 -10.12 -10.05 -0.68
C ALA A 321 -11.46 -9.50 -0.15
N THR A 322 -11.47 -8.40 0.59
CA THR A 322 -12.63 -7.93 1.38
C THR A 322 -13.14 -6.54 1.01
N ILE A 323 -12.31 -5.67 0.44
CA ILE A 323 -12.64 -4.25 0.20
C ILE A 323 -13.75 -4.02 -0.83
N ARG A 324 -14.01 -4.99 -1.72
CA ARG A 324 -15.04 -4.87 -2.76
C ARG A 324 -16.41 -4.50 -2.20
N SER A 325 -16.86 -5.19 -1.15
CA SER A 325 -18.20 -4.97 -0.56
C SER A 325 -18.37 -3.55 -0.02
N ARG A 326 -17.26 -2.91 0.34
CA ARG A 326 -17.18 -1.56 0.93
C ARG A 326 -17.01 -0.44 -0.09
N GLU A 327 -17.12 -0.74 -1.38
CA GLU A 327 -16.88 0.20 -2.49
C GLU A 327 -15.45 0.74 -2.52
N ILE A 328 -14.49 -0.14 -2.31
CA ILE A 328 -13.07 0.18 -2.42
C ILE A 328 -12.43 -0.78 -3.41
N SER A 329 -11.48 -0.30 -4.20
CA SER A 329 -10.70 -1.14 -5.12
C SER A 329 -9.24 -0.72 -5.17
N ALA A 330 -8.35 -1.70 -5.37
CA ALA A 330 -6.91 -1.51 -5.54
C ALA A 330 -6.47 -2.02 -6.91
N CYS A 331 -5.92 -1.12 -7.72
CA CYS A 331 -5.35 -1.43 -9.02
C CYS A 331 -3.83 -1.31 -8.90
N LEU A 332 -3.14 -2.45 -9.00
CA LEU A 332 -1.69 -2.51 -8.88
C LEU A 332 -1.05 -2.46 -10.27
N VAL A 333 -0.20 -1.47 -10.50
CA VAL A 333 0.54 -1.32 -11.76
C VAL A 333 2.00 -1.67 -11.49
N LEU A 334 2.52 -2.64 -12.22
CA LEU A 334 3.85 -3.25 -12.01
C LEU A 334 4.62 -3.34 -13.33
N GLN A 335 5.93 -3.42 -13.24
CA GLN A 335 6.77 -3.74 -14.40
C GLN A 335 6.84 -5.24 -14.64
N ALA A 336 6.86 -6.02 -13.56
CA ALA A 336 6.90 -7.48 -13.58
C ALA A 336 6.21 -8.05 -12.34
N GLN A 337 5.69 -9.27 -12.46
CA GLN A 337 5.02 -9.96 -11.35
C GLN A 337 5.99 -10.36 -10.24
N SER A 338 7.25 -10.61 -10.58
CA SER A 338 8.33 -10.88 -9.64
C SER A 338 8.55 -9.76 -8.62
N GLN A 339 8.27 -8.49 -8.96
CA GLN A 339 8.34 -7.38 -8.01
C GLN A 339 7.37 -7.56 -6.84
N LEU A 340 6.14 -8.00 -7.12
CA LEU A 340 5.15 -8.26 -6.07
C LEU A 340 5.58 -9.43 -5.17
N LYS A 341 6.16 -10.48 -5.78
CA LYS A 341 6.70 -11.64 -5.04
C LYS A 341 7.87 -11.28 -4.15
N ALA A 342 8.75 -10.39 -4.60
CA ALA A 342 9.86 -9.88 -3.78
C ALA A 342 9.34 -9.15 -2.54
N LEU A 343 8.29 -8.35 -2.68
CA LEU A 343 7.74 -7.52 -1.61
C LEU A 343 6.85 -8.32 -0.64
N TYR A 344 5.95 -9.18 -1.15
CA TYR A 344 4.94 -9.88 -0.35
C TYR A 344 5.21 -11.37 -0.16
N ARG A 345 6.28 -11.92 -0.78
CA ARG A 345 6.65 -13.35 -0.67
C ARG A 345 5.45 -14.27 -0.96
N ASP A 346 5.15 -15.20 -0.07
CA ASP A 346 4.06 -16.18 -0.21
C ASP A 346 2.66 -15.52 -0.32
N ASN A 347 2.48 -14.34 0.23
CA ASN A 347 1.22 -13.61 0.15
C ASN A 347 0.97 -13.00 -1.25
N ALA A 348 1.99 -12.89 -2.10
CA ALA A 348 1.85 -12.34 -3.45
C ALA A 348 0.84 -13.12 -4.29
N ASP A 349 0.86 -14.44 -4.23
CA ASP A 349 -0.08 -15.28 -4.99
C ASP A 349 -1.54 -15.10 -4.53
N THR A 350 -1.75 -14.84 -3.24
CA THR A 350 -3.07 -14.49 -2.70
C THR A 350 -3.53 -13.12 -3.22
N ILE A 351 -2.63 -12.13 -3.26
CA ILE A 351 -2.94 -10.80 -3.83
C ILE A 351 -3.32 -10.95 -5.30
N ILE A 352 -2.50 -11.63 -6.10
CA ILE A 352 -2.71 -11.85 -7.52
C ILE A 352 -4.02 -12.60 -7.78
N GLY A 353 -4.33 -13.61 -6.95
CA GLY A 353 -5.56 -14.40 -7.03
C GLY A 353 -6.84 -13.57 -6.79
N ASN A 354 -6.73 -12.45 -6.05
CA ASN A 354 -7.84 -11.53 -5.80
C ASN A 354 -7.93 -10.35 -6.80
N MET A 355 -7.07 -10.33 -7.84
CA MET A 355 -7.18 -9.39 -8.95
C MET A 355 -8.10 -9.97 -10.02
N ASP A 356 -9.29 -9.39 -10.19
CA ASP A 356 -10.32 -9.91 -11.10
C ASP A 356 -9.93 -9.77 -12.58
N ALA A 357 -9.18 -8.74 -12.92
CA ALA A 357 -8.62 -8.55 -14.24
C ALA A 357 -7.10 -8.42 -14.18
N ARG A 358 -6.43 -9.12 -15.10
CA ARG A 358 -5.00 -9.02 -15.31
C ARG A 358 -4.76 -8.52 -16.73
N LEU A 359 -4.12 -7.36 -16.84
CA LEU A 359 -3.79 -6.74 -18.12
C LEU A 359 -2.27 -6.80 -18.31
N PHE A 360 -1.82 -7.44 -19.38
CA PHE A 360 -0.43 -7.50 -19.76
C PHE A 360 -0.18 -6.61 -20.99
N LEU A 361 0.63 -5.60 -20.83
CA LEU A 361 0.96 -4.61 -21.87
C LEU A 361 2.32 -4.86 -22.52
N GLY A 362 2.85 -6.08 -22.35
CA GLY A 362 4.15 -6.47 -22.87
C GLY A 362 5.26 -6.40 -21.84
N GLY A 363 6.30 -7.18 -22.08
CA GLY A 363 7.48 -7.31 -21.23
C GLY A 363 8.24 -8.57 -21.55
N SER A 364 9.49 -8.68 -21.09
CA SER A 364 10.39 -9.80 -21.38
C SER A 364 10.83 -10.54 -20.11
N GLU A 365 10.22 -10.25 -18.95
CA GLU A 365 10.59 -10.90 -17.69
C GLU A 365 10.09 -12.36 -17.69
N PRO A 366 11.01 -13.36 -17.60
CA PRO A 366 10.68 -14.76 -17.88
C PRO A 366 9.66 -15.36 -16.90
N THR A 367 9.70 -14.97 -15.62
CA THR A 367 8.76 -15.51 -14.61
C THR A 367 7.34 -15.05 -14.90
N THR A 368 7.15 -13.76 -15.21
CA THR A 368 5.84 -13.21 -15.60
C THR A 368 5.30 -13.89 -16.85
N LEU A 369 6.13 -14.05 -17.89
CA LEU A 369 5.70 -14.71 -19.14
C LEU A 369 5.29 -16.17 -18.88
N LYS A 370 6.08 -16.90 -18.12
CA LYS A 370 5.77 -18.31 -17.77
C LYS A 370 4.46 -18.44 -17.00
N GLU A 371 4.22 -17.57 -16.02
CA GLU A 371 3.00 -17.61 -15.21
C GLU A 371 1.76 -17.20 -16.00
N LEU A 372 1.87 -16.22 -16.89
CA LEU A 372 0.76 -15.81 -17.77
C LEU A 372 0.44 -16.92 -18.78
N SER A 373 1.45 -17.51 -19.41
CA SER A 373 1.28 -18.64 -20.32
C SER A 373 0.63 -19.84 -19.61
N ALA A 374 1.08 -20.17 -18.39
CA ALA A 374 0.47 -21.24 -17.59
C ALA A 374 -1.00 -20.93 -17.23
N ALA A 375 -1.33 -19.67 -16.97
CA ALA A 375 -2.70 -19.25 -16.65
C ALA A 375 -3.65 -19.34 -17.86
N LEU A 376 -3.13 -19.12 -19.08
CA LEU A 376 -3.89 -19.30 -20.33
C LEU A 376 -4.14 -20.78 -20.66
N GLY A 377 -3.28 -21.66 -20.16
CA GLY A 377 -3.39 -23.10 -20.39
C GLY A 377 -2.66 -23.59 -21.63
N LYS A 378 -3.11 -24.72 -22.17
CA LYS A 378 -2.48 -25.39 -23.34
C LYS A 378 -3.45 -25.47 -24.48
N GLU A 379 -2.97 -25.15 -25.67
CA GLU A 379 -3.66 -25.42 -26.92
C GLU A 379 -3.26 -26.79 -27.47
N THR A 380 -4.24 -27.54 -28.01
CA THR A 380 -3.95 -28.79 -28.73
C THR A 380 -3.63 -28.45 -30.16
N ILE A 381 -2.44 -28.71 -30.59
CA ILE A 381 -2.02 -28.59 -31.98
C ILE A 381 -1.89 -29.95 -32.64
N ASP A 382 -2.36 -30.09 -33.86
CA ASP A 382 -2.12 -31.24 -34.70
C ASP A 382 -0.77 -31.07 -35.37
N THR A 383 0.14 -31.99 -35.10
CA THR A 383 1.45 -32.05 -35.77
C THR A 383 1.52 -33.29 -36.61
N TYR A 384 2.16 -33.16 -37.76
CA TYR A 384 2.45 -34.30 -38.60
C TYR A 384 3.94 -34.32 -38.95
N ASN A 385 4.52 -35.49 -38.83
CA ASN A 385 5.87 -35.76 -39.29
C ASN A 385 5.81 -36.52 -40.61
N THR A 386 6.48 -35.99 -41.63
CA THR A 386 6.67 -36.67 -42.91
C THR A 386 8.04 -37.37 -42.90
N GLY A 387 8.06 -38.66 -43.06
CA GLY A 387 9.26 -39.44 -43.27
C GLY A 387 9.37 -39.90 -44.71
N GLU A 388 10.48 -39.63 -45.38
CA GLU A 388 10.82 -40.17 -46.69
C GLU A 388 11.96 -41.15 -46.52
N SER A 389 11.76 -42.42 -46.87
CA SER A 389 12.81 -43.41 -46.93
C SER A 389 13.14 -43.71 -48.37
N ARG A 390 14.39 -43.46 -48.72
CA ARG A 390 14.93 -43.74 -50.06
C ARG A 390 15.69 -45.06 -50.07
N GLY A 391 15.00 -46.10 -50.57
CA GLY A 391 15.59 -47.41 -50.84
C GLY A 391 15.32 -47.82 -52.31
N ARG A 392 15.30 -49.14 -52.62
CA ARG A 392 14.90 -49.62 -53.96
C ARG A 392 13.45 -49.25 -54.30
N GLU A 393 12.63 -49.02 -53.25
CA GLU A 393 11.30 -48.42 -53.36
C GLU A 393 11.20 -47.25 -52.39
N THR A 394 10.70 -46.10 -52.84
CA THR A 394 10.50 -44.90 -52.01
C THR A 394 9.22 -45.04 -51.25
N SER A 395 9.25 -45.03 -49.91
CA SER A 395 8.08 -45.05 -49.08
C SER A 395 7.91 -43.70 -48.34
N HIS A 396 6.69 -43.21 -48.33
CA HIS A 396 6.31 -41.99 -47.58
C HIS A 396 5.47 -42.41 -46.41
N SER A 397 5.83 -42.00 -45.20
CA SER A 397 5.02 -42.16 -44.00
C SER A 397 4.57 -40.80 -43.46
N LEU A 398 3.31 -40.71 -43.11
CA LEU A 398 2.70 -39.53 -42.49
C LEU A 398 2.18 -39.94 -41.11
N ASN A 399 2.81 -39.45 -40.07
CA ASN A 399 2.40 -39.69 -38.70
C ASN A 399 1.72 -38.46 -38.13
N TYR A 400 0.46 -38.57 -37.73
CA TYR A 400 -0.28 -37.57 -37.02
C TYR A 400 -0.09 -37.70 -35.52
N GLN A 401 0.26 -36.59 -34.86
CA GLN A 401 0.39 -36.54 -33.42
C GLN A 401 -0.32 -35.30 -32.88
N LYS A 402 -1.15 -35.50 -31.85
CA LYS A 402 -1.73 -34.39 -31.10
C LYS A 402 -0.82 -34.05 -29.94
N LEU A 403 -0.27 -32.84 -29.96
CA LEU A 403 0.60 -32.33 -28.90
C LEU A 403 -0.06 -31.14 -28.22
N GLY A 404 -0.07 -31.14 -26.88
CA GLY A 404 -0.40 -29.94 -26.12
C GLY A 404 0.78 -28.95 -26.19
N LYS A 405 0.51 -27.75 -26.68
CA LYS A 405 1.48 -26.64 -26.74
C LYS A 405 1.02 -25.56 -25.79
N ASP A 406 1.95 -25.02 -25.00
CA ASP A 406 1.66 -23.85 -24.15
C ASP A 406 1.24 -22.66 -25.02
N MET A 407 0.19 -21.96 -24.62
CA MET A 407 -0.23 -20.74 -25.33
C MET A 407 0.85 -19.66 -25.18
N PRO A 408 1.15 -18.92 -26.25
CA PRO A 408 2.17 -17.87 -26.26
C PRO A 408 1.82 -16.69 -25.35
#